data_3a043d88a884863336a47c9ab1461b0a
#
_entry.id   3a043d88a884863336a47c9ab1461b0a
#
_cell.length_a   1.000
_cell.length_b   1.000
_cell.length_c   1.000
_cell.angle_alpha   90.00
_cell.angle_beta   90.00
_cell.angle_gamma   90.00
#
_symmetry.space_group_name_H-M   'P 1'
#
loop_
_entity.id
_entity.type
_entity.pdbx_description
1 polymer ?
#
loop_
_entity_poly.entity_id
_entity_poly.type
_entity_poly.pdbx_seq_one_letter_code
_entity_poly.pdbx_strand_id
1 'polypeptide(L)'
;MRTALTIAGSDSSGGAGIQADIKTMISNGVYAMSAITALTAQNTTGVTGIMEVTPEFLGEQLDNIFTDIYPDAVKIGMVSSSDLITKIADKLKEYDAKNIVVDPVMVATSGARLISEEAIDALKSCLLPMATVLTPNIPEAEVLAGMKIQSQADMIRAAEEIGTKYHCAVLCKGGHQLNDANDLLWRDGGYKWFYGEWIDNPNTHGTGCTLSSAIASNLAKEYDLDESVERAKKYISGALAAMLDLGKGSGPMNHGFAIKNEYTESKVEE
;
A
#
# COMPACT_ATOMS: atom_id res chain seq x y z
N MET A 1 -17.26 13.74 6.02
CA MET A 1 -16.62 12.56 5.39
C MET A 1 -15.16 12.53 5.85
N ARG A 2 -14.61 11.37 6.20
CA ARG A 2 -13.20 11.22 6.54
C ARG A 2 -12.34 11.31 5.29
N THR A 3 -11.08 11.70 5.44
CA THR A 3 -10.14 11.99 4.34
C THR A 3 -8.92 11.09 4.43
N ALA A 4 -8.35 10.68 3.29
CA ALA A 4 -7.08 9.99 3.25
C ALA A 4 -6.24 10.49 2.08
N LEU A 5 -4.93 10.57 2.31
CA LEU A 5 -3.93 10.96 1.34
C LEU A 5 -3.15 9.72 0.88
N THR A 6 -3.01 9.53 -0.43
CA THR A 6 -1.97 8.63 -0.96
C THR A 6 -0.79 9.43 -1.48
N ILE A 7 0.43 8.99 -1.13
CA ILE A 7 1.70 9.51 -1.63
C ILE A 7 2.38 8.36 -2.38
N ALA A 8 2.31 8.37 -3.70
CA ALA A 8 2.82 7.26 -4.53
C ALA A 8 2.98 7.67 -6.00
N GLY A 9 3.58 6.79 -6.77
CA GLY A 9 3.59 6.89 -8.23
C GLY A 9 2.22 6.64 -8.85
N SER A 10 2.05 7.16 -10.05
CA SER A 10 0.86 6.94 -10.90
C SER A 10 1.06 5.69 -11.75
N ASP A 11 0.03 4.87 -11.90
CA ASP A 11 -0.07 3.80 -12.89
C ASP A 11 -1.11 4.19 -13.94
N SER A 12 -0.65 4.50 -15.17
CA SER A 12 -1.54 4.94 -16.25
C SER A 12 -2.58 3.89 -16.67
N SER A 13 -2.35 2.60 -16.40
CA SER A 13 -3.33 1.52 -16.63
C SER A 13 -4.39 1.43 -15.52
N GLY A 14 -4.16 2.08 -14.39
CA GLY A 14 -5.12 2.19 -13.31
C GLY A 14 -5.15 1.02 -12.34
N GLY A 15 -4.27 0.02 -12.47
CA GLY A 15 -4.29 -1.20 -11.66
C GLY A 15 -3.57 -1.08 -10.32
N ALA A 16 -2.60 -0.18 -10.22
CA ALA A 16 -1.78 0.05 -9.02
C ALA A 16 -1.58 1.55 -8.75
N GLY A 17 -0.64 1.90 -7.87
CA GLY A 17 -0.28 3.27 -7.56
C GLY A 17 -1.46 4.09 -7.05
N ILE A 18 -1.38 5.41 -7.24
CA ILE A 18 -2.45 6.33 -6.78
C ILE A 18 -3.83 5.98 -7.33
N GLN A 19 -3.92 5.38 -8.52
CA GLN A 19 -5.20 5.03 -9.13
C GLN A 19 -5.88 3.88 -8.37
N ALA A 20 -5.16 2.84 -7.99
CA ALA A 20 -5.68 1.78 -7.13
C ALA A 20 -6.03 2.32 -5.74
N ASP A 21 -5.17 3.19 -5.19
CA ASP A 21 -5.36 3.79 -3.88
C ASP A 21 -6.64 4.63 -3.83
N ILE A 22 -6.84 5.55 -4.78
CA ILE A 22 -8.02 6.41 -4.85
C ILE A 22 -9.30 5.57 -5.02
N LYS A 23 -9.30 4.59 -5.94
CA LYS A 23 -10.44 3.68 -6.12
C LYS A 23 -10.77 2.94 -4.83
N THR A 24 -9.75 2.44 -4.14
CA THR A 24 -9.89 1.73 -2.86
C THR A 24 -10.46 2.64 -1.78
N MET A 25 -9.91 3.84 -1.61
CA MET A 25 -10.34 4.81 -0.60
C MET A 25 -11.80 5.22 -0.82
N ILE A 26 -12.18 5.54 -2.06
CA ILE A 26 -13.58 5.89 -2.42
C ILE A 26 -14.50 4.71 -2.13
N SER A 27 -14.14 3.49 -2.55
CA SER A 27 -14.95 2.29 -2.31
C SER A 27 -15.08 1.94 -0.81
N ASN A 28 -14.14 2.41 0.02
CA ASN A 28 -14.20 2.31 1.48
C ASN A 28 -14.85 3.53 2.16
N GLY A 29 -15.48 4.44 1.40
CA GLY A 29 -16.23 5.57 1.93
C GLY A 29 -15.40 6.74 2.47
N VAL A 30 -14.18 6.93 1.95
CA VAL A 30 -13.23 7.97 2.37
C VAL A 30 -12.96 8.91 1.18
N TYR A 31 -12.90 10.22 1.44
CA TYR A 31 -12.46 11.19 0.43
C TYR A 31 -10.96 11.02 0.18
N ALA A 32 -10.61 10.71 -1.07
CA ALA A 32 -9.24 10.40 -1.46
C ALA A 32 -8.53 11.61 -2.05
N MET A 33 -7.33 11.91 -1.54
CA MET A 33 -6.39 12.90 -2.07
C MET A 33 -5.11 12.21 -2.51
N SER A 34 -4.33 12.84 -3.39
CA SER A 34 -3.07 12.27 -3.87
C SER A 34 -1.97 13.30 -4.00
N ALA A 35 -0.74 12.94 -3.56
CA ALA A 35 0.50 13.59 -3.92
C ALA A 35 1.32 12.62 -4.78
N ILE A 36 1.63 13.03 -6.01
CA ILE A 36 2.23 12.15 -7.01
C ILE A 36 3.75 12.25 -6.93
N THR A 37 4.41 11.10 -6.80
CA THR A 37 5.89 11.01 -6.76
C THR A 37 6.50 10.78 -8.13
N ALA A 38 5.79 10.08 -9.01
CA ALA A 38 6.21 9.82 -10.39
C ALA A 38 5.01 9.54 -11.29
N LEU A 39 5.11 9.89 -12.55
CA LEU A 39 4.20 9.44 -13.61
C LEU A 39 4.81 8.25 -14.33
N THR A 40 4.02 7.24 -14.67
CA THR A 40 4.47 6.12 -15.47
C THR A 40 3.71 6.03 -16.80
N ALA A 41 4.40 5.63 -17.83
CA ALA A 41 3.79 5.07 -19.04
C ALA A 41 3.75 3.54 -18.85
N GLN A 42 2.63 3.04 -18.37
CA GLN A 42 2.46 1.67 -17.89
C GLN A 42 1.17 1.05 -18.40
N ASN A 43 1.21 -0.27 -18.62
CA ASN A 43 0.06 -1.11 -18.90
C ASN A 43 0.22 -2.46 -18.16
N THR A 44 -0.71 -3.39 -18.38
CA THR A 44 -0.70 -4.70 -17.72
C THR A 44 0.50 -5.58 -18.07
N THR A 45 1.25 -5.25 -19.14
CA THR A 45 2.44 -6.00 -19.58
C THR A 45 3.77 -5.39 -19.14
N GLY A 46 3.78 -4.16 -18.63
CA GLY A 46 5.00 -3.53 -18.10
C GLY A 46 5.01 -2.00 -18.12
N VAL A 47 6.14 -1.44 -17.69
CA VAL A 47 6.42 -0.01 -17.63
C VAL A 47 7.40 0.34 -18.75
N THR A 48 7.06 1.30 -19.60
CA THR A 48 7.89 1.76 -20.72
C THR A 48 8.53 3.13 -20.51
N GLY A 49 8.07 3.89 -19.52
CA GLY A 49 8.63 5.19 -19.18
C GLY A 49 8.25 5.63 -17.77
N ILE A 50 9.14 6.37 -17.14
CA ILE A 50 8.95 6.93 -15.80
C ILE A 50 9.40 8.39 -15.84
N MET A 51 8.61 9.28 -15.25
CA MET A 51 8.95 10.68 -15.04
C MET A 51 8.71 11.02 -13.57
N GLU A 52 9.77 11.18 -12.80
CA GLU A 52 9.70 11.59 -11.41
C GLU A 52 9.36 13.08 -11.29
N VAL A 53 8.64 13.44 -10.24
CA VAL A 53 8.48 14.84 -9.85
C VAL A 53 9.71 15.29 -9.06
N THR A 54 9.96 16.61 -9.02
CA THR A 54 11.02 17.12 -8.15
C THR A 54 10.63 17.09 -6.68
N PRO A 55 11.57 16.96 -5.74
CA PRO A 55 11.30 17.04 -4.31
C PRO A 55 10.58 18.35 -3.92
N GLU A 56 10.92 19.46 -4.58
CA GLU A 56 10.28 20.75 -4.33
C GLU A 56 8.80 20.70 -4.70
N PHE A 57 8.47 20.19 -5.91
CA PHE A 57 7.08 20.12 -6.35
C PHE A 57 6.27 19.10 -5.53
N LEU A 58 6.88 18.00 -5.08
CA LEU A 58 6.23 17.10 -4.14
C LEU A 58 5.93 17.80 -2.81
N GLY A 59 6.88 18.61 -2.31
CA GLY A 59 6.67 19.45 -1.13
C GLY A 59 5.48 20.40 -1.29
N GLU A 60 5.38 21.09 -2.43
CA GLU A 60 4.26 21.99 -2.75
C GLU A 60 2.91 21.24 -2.80
N GLN A 61 2.86 20.03 -3.38
CA GLN A 61 1.64 19.20 -3.35
C GLN A 61 1.21 18.90 -1.91
N LEU A 62 2.16 18.50 -1.05
CA LEU A 62 1.90 18.18 0.35
C LEU A 62 1.46 19.42 1.13
N ASP A 63 2.13 20.55 0.97
CA ASP A 63 1.77 21.81 1.62
C ASP A 63 0.34 22.23 1.28
N ASN A 64 -0.03 22.17 0.00
CA ASN A 64 -1.39 22.52 -0.43
C ASN A 64 -2.46 21.59 0.16
N ILE A 65 -2.15 20.30 0.34
CA ILE A 65 -3.09 19.36 0.93
C ILE A 65 -3.19 19.59 2.45
N PHE A 66 -2.07 19.59 3.15
CA PHE A 66 -2.09 19.68 4.63
C PHE A 66 -2.59 21.02 5.17
N THR A 67 -2.45 22.10 4.40
CA THR A 67 -2.91 23.45 4.81
C THR A 67 -4.38 23.72 4.48
N ASP A 68 -5.04 22.87 3.68
CA ASP A 68 -6.45 23.04 3.29
C ASP A 68 -7.31 21.85 3.72
N ILE A 69 -7.12 20.68 3.12
CA ILE A 69 -7.85 19.45 3.49
C ILE A 69 -6.90 18.51 4.23
N TYR A 70 -6.79 18.69 5.54
CA TYR A 70 -5.90 17.87 6.37
C TYR A 70 -6.34 16.39 6.34
N PRO A 71 -5.43 15.42 5.99
CA PRO A 71 -5.79 14.01 5.92
C PRO A 71 -5.91 13.35 7.30
N ASP A 72 -6.98 12.58 7.53
CA ASP A 72 -7.16 11.74 8.72
C ASP A 72 -6.21 10.52 8.73
N ALA A 73 -5.75 10.08 7.54
CA ALA A 73 -4.74 9.03 7.37
C ALA A 73 -3.91 9.27 6.11
N VAL A 74 -2.69 8.74 6.12
CA VAL A 74 -1.76 8.81 4.99
C VAL A 74 -1.31 7.41 4.60
N LYS A 75 -1.42 7.07 3.31
CA LYS A 75 -0.81 5.86 2.74
C LYS A 75 0.38 6.25 1.90
N ILE A 76 1.51 5.60 2.10
CA ILE A 76 2.71 5.78 1.29
C ILE A 76 2.95 4.50 0.51
N GLY A 77 3.02 4.61 -0.81
CA GLY A 77 3.35 3.51 -1.71
C GLY A 77 4.80 3.58 -2.19
N MET A 78 5.03 3.21 -3.46
CA MET A 78 6.35 3.25 -4.06
C MET A 78 6.87 4.69 -4.17
N VAL A 79 8.07 4.91 -3.62
CA VAL A 79 8.87 6.13 -3.77
C VAL A 79 10.28 5.70 -4.14
N SER A 80 10.78 6.16 -5.29
CA SER A 80 12.00 5.62 -5.92
C SER A 80 13.29 6.31 -5.47
N SER A 81 13.25 7.59 -5.05
CA SER A 81 14.45 8.35 -4.74
C SER A 81 14.57 8.73 -3.26
N SER A 82 15.81 8.78 -2.77
CA SER A 82 16.14 9.20 -1.40
C SER A 82 15.65 10.62 -1.09
N ASP A 83 15.74 11.53 -2.08
CA ASP A 83 15.36 12.92 -1.90
C ASP A 83 13.84 13.08 -1.75
N LEU A 84 13.05 12.32 -2.53
CA LEU A 84 11.60 12.28 -2.38
C LEU A 84 11.19 11.68 -1.04
N ILE A 85 11.85 10.59 -0.61
CA ILE A 85 11.59 9.94 0.70
C ILE A 85 11.87 10.92 1.84
N THR A 86 13.00 11.61 1.79
CA THR A 86 13.37 12.63 2.79
C THR A 86 12.35 13.76 2.80
N LYS A 87 11.97 14.28 1.63
CA LYS A 87 10.95 15.33 1.52
C LYS A 87 9.61 14.91 2.12
N ILE A 88 9.16 13.68 1.86
CA ILE A 88 7.93 13.13 2.45
C ILE A 88 8.05 13.11 3.96
N ALA A 89 9.14 12.55 4.50
CA ALA A 89 9.34 12.44 5.94
C ALA A 89 9.36 13.82 6.63
N ASP A 90 10.03 14.80 6.04
CA ASP A 90 10.08 16.19 6.54
C ASP A 90 8.68 16.79 6.60
N LYS A 91 7.88 16.65 5.54
CA LYS A 91 6.52 17.20 5.47
C LYS A 91 5.55 16.49 6.42
N LEU A 92 5.63 15.16 6.53
CA LEU A 92 4.80 14.43 7.50
C LEU A 92 5.11 14.83 8.94
N LYS A 93 6.38 15.09 9.24
CA LYS A 93 6.81 15.59 10.55
C LYS A 93 6.37 17.04 10.79
N GLU A 94 6.52 17.92 9.78
CA GLU A 94 6.13 19.32 9.85
C GLU A 94 4.64 19.48 10.20
N TYR A 95 3.80 18.66 9.55
CA TYR A 95 2.35 18.70 9.75
C TYR A 95 1.81 17.74 10.81
N ASP A 96 2.67 17.06 11.57
CA ASP A 96 2.26 16.07 12.60
C ASP A 96 1.27 15.03 12.08
N ALA A 97 1.53 14.52 10.88
CA ALA A 97 0.64 13.56 10.19
C ALA A 97 0.41 12.30 11.03
N LYS A 98 -0.83 11.80 11.01
CA LYS A 98 -1.26 10.64 11.80
C LYS A 98 -1.68 9.49 10.91
N ASN A 99 -1.82 8.30 11.52
CA ASN A 99 -2.33 7.10 10.83
C ASN A 99 -1.57 6.81 9.51
N ILE A 100 -0.23 6.77 9.61
CA ILE A 100 0.65 6.60 8.47
C ILE A 100 0.81 5.10 8.16
N VAL A 101 0.33 4.66 7.01
CA VAL A 101 0.49 3.30 6.49
C VAL A 101 1.57 3.31 5.41
N VAL A 102 2.66 2.59 5.62
CA VAL A 102 3.75 2.50 4.65
C VAL A 102 3.78 1.11 4.03
N ASP A 103 3.54 1.04 2.72
CA ASP A 103 3.81 -0.15 1.91
C ASP A 103 5.24 -0.04 1.37
N PRO A 104 6.22 -0.77 1.93
CA PRO A 104 7.62 -0.55 1.66
C PRO A 104 8.04 -1.22 0.36
N VAL A 105 7.48 -0.76 -0.77
CA VAL A 105 7.69 -1.33 -2.10
C VAL A 105 9.14 -1.19 -2.52
N MET A 106 9.94 -2.25 -2.35
CA MET A 106 11.37 -2.28 -2.69
C MET A 106 11.69 -3.26 -3.82
N VAL A 107 10.87 -4.29 -3.98
CA VAL A 107 11.11 -5.40 -4.90
C VAL A 107 9.83 -5.70 -5.67
N ALA A 108 9.94 -5.78 -7.00
CA ALA A 108 8.82 -6.21 -7.84
C ALA A 108 8.45 -7.68 -7.55
N THR A 109 7.24 -8.09 -7.89
CA THR A 109 6.80 -9.50 -7.80
C THR A 109 7.72 -10.44 -8.59
N SER A 110 8.38 -9.94 -9.64
CA SER A 110 9.38 -10.66 -10.42
C SER A 110 10.73 -10.83 -9.71
N GLY A 111 10.93 -10.25 -8.51
CA GLY A 111 12.20 -10.22 -7.79
C GLY A 111 13.15 -9.10 -8.22
N ALA A 112 12.78 -8.28 -9.20
CA ALA A 112 13.60 -7.15 -9.63
C ALA A 112 13.58 -6.03 -8.56
N ARG A 113 14.75 -5.48 -8.25
CA ARG A 113 14.89 -4.33 -7.35
C ARG A 113 14.28 -3.09 -7.99
N LEU A 114 13.37 -2.41 -7.28
CA LEU A 114 12.64 -1.23 -7.77
C LEU A 114 13.25 0.09 -7.31
N ILE A 115 14.07 0.08 -6.26
CA ILE A 115 14.66 1.28 -5.67
C ILE A 115 16.16 1.07 -5.39
N SER A 116 16.93 2.16 -5.35
CA SER A 116 18.37 2.15 -5.08
C SER A 116 18.69 1.81 -3.61
N GLU A 117 19.95 1.54 -3.30
CA GLU A 117 20.39 1.31 -1.91
C GLU A 117 20.22 2.56 -1.06
N GLU A 118 20.58 3.72 -1.62
CA GLU A 118 20.42 5.02 -0.95
C GLU A 118 18.94 5.30 -0.61
N ALA A 119 18.02 4.93 -1.51
CA ALA A 119 16.58 5.08 -1.25
C ALA A 119 16.09 4.10 -0.17
N ILE A 120 16.63 2.87 -0.11
CA ILE A 120 16.32 1.93 0.98
C ILE A 120 16.83 2.47 2.32
N ASP A 121 18.02 3.07 2.35
CA ASP A 121 18.59 3.64 3.58
C ASP A 121 17.79 4.87 4.04
N ALA A 122 17.39 5.74 3.12
CA ALA A 122 16.50 6.86 3.42
C ALA A 122 15.12 6.37 3.94
N LEU A 123 14.55 5.34 3.30
CA LEU A 123 13.30 4.73 3.75
C LEU A 123 13.43 4.24 5.20
N LYS A 124 14.48 3.46 5.50
CA LYS A 124 14.74 2.88 6.83
C LYS A 124 15.01 3.93 7.90
N SER A 125 15.72 5.00 7.55
CA SER A 125 16.14 6.02 8.54
C SER A 125 15.13 7.12 8.77
N CYS A 126 14.39 7.53 7.71
CA CYS A 126 13.53 8.71 7.78
C CYS A 126 12.04 8.37 7.85
N LEU A 127 11.58 7.38 7.08
CA LEU A 127 10.16 7.17 6.85
C LEU A 127 9.56 6.04 7.69
N LEU A 128 10.24 4.88 7.78
CA LEU A 128 9.70 3.73 8.53
C LEU A 128 9.47 4.03 10.01
N PRO A 129 10.32 4.83 10.71
CA PRO A 129 10.07 5.19 12.11
C PRO A 129 8.84 6.07 12.35
N MET A 130 8.24 6.62 11.29
CA MET A 130 7.02 7.44 11.37
C MET A 130 5.75 6.63 11.16
N ALA A 131 5.87 5.37 10.73
CA ALA A 131 4.74 4.55 10.37
C ALA A 131 3.90 4.15 11.61
N THR A 132 2.59 4.20 11.46
CA THR A 132 1.66 3.50 12.36
C THR A 132 1.71 2.00 12.09
N VAL A 133 1.77 1.62 10.81
CA VAL A 133 1.90 0.24 10.37
C VAL A 133 2.68 0.14 9.05
N LEU A 134 3.59 -0.84 9.00
CA LEU A 134 4.27 -1.28 7.78
C LEU A 134 3.56 -2.49 7.20
N THR A 135 3.49 -2.58 5.86
CA THR A 135 2.83 -3.71 5.19
C THR A 135 3.78 -4.47 4.24
N PRO A 136 4.93 -4.98 4.72
CA PRO A 136 5.88 -5.67 3.87
C PRO A 136 5.33 -7.03 3.39
N ASN A 137 5.64 -7.42 2.15
CA ASN A 137 5.58 -8.80 1.72
C ASN A 137 6.80 -9.59 2.26
N ILE A 138 6.83 -10.92 2.05
CA ILE A 138 7.93 -11.75 2.58
C ILE A 138 9.31 -11.28 2.07
N PRO A 139 9.57 -11.06 0.77
CA PRO A 139 10.84 -10.52 0.29
C PRO A 139 11.23 -9.18 0.91
N GLU A 140 10.28 -8.27 1.09
CA GLU A 140 10.50 -6.98 1.74
C GLU A 140 10.80 -7.14 3.23
N ALA A 141 10.07 -8.01 3.92
CA ALA A 141 10.32 -8.32 5.33
C ALA A 141 11.71 -8.94 5.54
N GLU A 142 12.17 -9.82 4.64
CA GLU A 142 13.54 -10.36 4.65
C GLU A 142 14.60 -9.24 4.56
N VAL A 143 14.40 -8.25 3.67
CA VAL A 143 15.33 -7.11 3.52
C VAL A 143 15.31 -6.21 4.76
N LEU A 144 14.14 -5.99 5.37
CA LEU A 144 14.01 -5.12 6.53
C LEU A 144 14.55 -5.76 7.81
N ALA A 145 14.28 -7.05 8.02
CA ALA A 145 14.74 -7.83 9.17
C ALA A 145 16.18 -8.34 9.02
N GLY A 146 16.71 -8.39 7.79
CA GLY A 146 18.06 -8.95 7.53
C GLY A 146 18.13 -10.47 7.73
N MET A 147 17.00 -11.19 7.59
CA MET A 147 16.94 -12.65 7.77
C MET A 147 16.05 -13.31 6.71
N LYS A 148 16.25 -14.63 6.50
CA LYS A 148 15.37 -15.40 5.62
C LYS A 148 14.12 -15.87 6.35
N ILE A 149 12.99 -15.87 5.60
CA ILE A 149 11.67 -16.31 6.09
C ILE A 149 11.27 -17.57 5.34
N GLN A 150 11.33 -18.73 6.02
CA GLN A 150 11.01 -20.04 5.47
C GLN A 150 9.88 -20.75 6.22
N SER A 151 9.41 -20.14 7.31
CA SER A 151 8.35 -20.68 8.17
C SER A 151 7.52 -19.57 8.81
N GLN A 152 6.36 -19.94 9.37
CA GLN A 152 5.56 -19.03 10.17
C GLN A 152 6.32 -18.48 11.39
N ALA A 153 7.19 -19.30 12.00
CA ALA A 153 8.04 -18.88 13.11
C ALA A 153 9.06 -17.82 12.68
N ASP A 154 9.63 -17.94 11.46
CA ASP A 154 10.50 -16.92 10.90
C ASP A 154 9.74 -15.62 10.61
N MET A 155 8.51 -15.73 10.13
CA MET A 155 7.65 -14.60 9.85
C MET A 155 7.34 -13.80 11.14
N ILE A 156 7.06 -14.49 12.25
CA ILE A 156 6.88 -13.87 13.56
C ILE A 156 8.16 -13.14 14.00
N ARG A 157 9.31 -13.80 13.93
CA ARG A 157 10.60 -13.19 14.31
C ARG A 157 10.95 -11.99 13.45
N ALA A 158 10.74 -12.07 12.14
CA ALA A 158 11.01 -10.96 11.23
C ALA A 158 10.09 -9.77 11.54
N ALA A 159 8.79 -9.99 11.78
CA ALA A 159 7.85 -8.94 12.12
C ALA A 159 8.20 -8.28 13.48
N GLU A 160 8.61 -9.07 14.47
CA GLU A 160 9.09 -8.59 15.77
C GLU A 160 10.36 -7.74 15.63
N GLU A 161 11.36 -8.21 14.87
CA GLU A 161 12.60 -7.48 14.61
C GLU A 161 12.32 -6.14 13.95
N ILE A 162 11.48 -6.12 12.90
CA ILE A 162 11.11 -4.90 12.19
C ILE A 162 10.34 -3.96 13.11
N GLY A 163 9.31 -4.46 13.80
CA GLY A 163 8.46 -3.63 14.65
C GLY A 163 9.19 -3.04 15.85
N THR A 164 10.09 -3.81 16.44
CA THR A 164 10.97 -3.33 17.54
C THR A 164 11.94 -2.27 17.04
N LYS A 165 12.55 -2.49 15.87
CA LYS A 165 13.56 -1.60 15.29
C LYS A 165 12.97 -0.24 14.88
N TYR A 166 11.76 -0.22 14.31
CA TYR A 166 11.13 0.99 13.78
C TYR A 166 10.03 1.55 14.69
N HIS A 167 9.75 0.90 15.83
CA HIS A 167 8.72 1.31 16.80
C HIS A 167 7.31 1.44 16.20
N CYS A 168 6.92 0.51 15.34
CA CYS A 168 5.64 0.51 14.65
C CYS A 168 5.02 -0.89 14.57
N ALA A 169 3.73 -0.96 14.24
CA ALA A 169 3.12 -2.24 13.91
C ALA A 169 3.61 -2.76 12.54
N VAL A 170 3.61 -4.07 12.36
CA VAL A 170 4.05 -4.72 11.11
C VAL A 170 3.02 -5.74 10.67
N LEU A 171 2.39 -5.52 9.52
CA LEU A 171 1.58 -6.50 8.84
C LEU A 171 2.44 -7.21 7.78
N CYS A 172 3.06 -8.30 8.16
CA CYS A 172 3.81 -9.15 7.23
C CYS A 172 2.82 -9.92 6.36
N LYS A 173 2.78 -9.60 5.07
CA LYS A 173 1.86 -10.22 4.11
C LYS A 173 2.33 -11.63 3.78
N GLY A 174 1.47 -12.62 3.96
CA GLY A 174 1.68 -13.97 3.46
C GLY A 174 1.62 -14.02 1.93
N GLY A 175 1.70 -15.21 1.38
CA GLY A 175 1.62 -15.38 -0.06
C GLY A 175 2.25 -16.67 -0.54
N HIS A 176 2.48 -16.78 -1.83
CA HIS A 176 2.86 -17.96 -2.61
C HIS A 176 3.95 -18.87 -2.00
N GLN A 177 4.85 -18.33 -1.17
CA GLN A 177 5.97 -19.12 -0.63
C GLN A 177 5.59 -20.03 0.57
N LEU A 178 4.49 -19.70 1.28
CA LEU A 178 4.02 -20.47 2.43
C LEU A 178 2.63 -21.09 2.20
N ASN A 179 2.15 -21.13 0.96
CA ASN A 179 0.90 -21.74 0.48
C ASN A 179 -0.41 -21.21 1.09
N ASP A 180 -0.40 -20.02 1.71
CA ASP A 180 -1.55 -19.46 2.38
C ASP A 180 -1.68 -17.96 2.13
N ALA A 181 -2.93 -17.46 2.02
CA ALA A 181 -3.24 -16.03 2.00
C ALA A 181 -3.30 -15.45 3.44
N ASN A 182 -2.49 -15.98 4.36
CA ASN A 182 -2.50 -15.59 5.77
C ASN A 182 -1.48 -14.49 6.02
N ASP A 183 -1.93 -13.42 6.69
CA ASP A 183 -1.08 -12.30 7.06
C ASP A 183 -0.86 -12.27 8.58
N LEU A 184 0.33 -11.85 9.00
CA LEU A 184 0.72 -11.73 10.40
C LEU A 184 0.82 -10.25 10.79
N LEU A 185 0.00 -9.80 11.71
CA LEU A 185 0.16 -8.51 12.36
C LEU A 185 0.94 -8.68 13.67
N TRP A 186 2.08 -8.01 13.78
CA TRP A 186 2.82 -7.86 15.03
C TRP A 186 2.67 -6.42 15.54
N ARG A 187 2.41 -6.27 16.85
CA ARG A 187 2.40 -4.96 17.54
C ARG A 187 2.57 -5.15 19.03
N ASP A 188 3.16 -4.20 19.72
CA ASP A 188 3.25 -4.11 21.20
C ASP A 188 3.75 -5.41 21.86
N GLY A 189 4.68 -6.13 21.21
CA GLY A 189 5.25 -7.38 21.73
C GLY A 189 4.35 -8.61 21.56
N GLY A 190 3.22 -8.49 20.85
CA GLY A 190 2.31 -9.57 20.52
C GLY A 190 2.08 -9.73 19.02
N TYR A 191 1.42 -10.80 18.63
CA TYR A 191 1.05 -11.00 17.23
C TYR A 191 -0.34 -11.63 17.07
N LYS A 192 -0.94 -11.41 15.90
CA LYS A 192 -2.22 -11.97 15.50
C LYS A 192 -2.19 -12.39 14.04
N TRP A 193 -2.70 -13.59 13.75
CA TRP A 193 -2.88 -14.06 12.39
C TRP A 193 -4.24 -13.63 11.84
N PHE A 194 -4.22 -13.17 10.59
CA PHE A 194 -5.41 -12.91 9.78
C PHE A 194 -5.45 -13.94 8.66
N TYR A 195 -6.32 -14.92 8.81
CA TYR A 195 -6.47 -16.00 7.84
C TYR A 195 -7.23 -15.52 6.62
N GLY A 196 -6.89 -16.04 5.45
CA GLY A 196 -7.56 -15.77 4.18
C GLY A 196 -7.56 -17.00 3.29
N GLU A 197 -8.59 -17.13 2.49
CA GLU A 197 -8.64 -18.14 1.45
C GLU A 197 -7.83 -17.69 0.23
N TRP A 198 -7.13 -18.62 -0.38
CA TRP A 198 -6.45 -18.37 -1.66
C TRP A 198 -7.50 -18.22 -2.76
N ILE A 199 -7.46 -17.11 -3.47
CA ILE A 199 -8.31 -16.85 -4.63
C ILE A 199 -7.43 -17.01 -5.88
N ASP A 200 -7.74 -18.00 -6.70
CA ASP A 200 -7.03 -18.28 -7.95
C ASP A 200 -7.46 -17.26 -9.02
N ASN A 201 -6.85 -16.09 -8.98
CA ASN A 201 -7.07 -15.02 -9.95
C ASN A 201 -5.70 -14.60 -10.53
N PRO A 202 -5.48 -14.69 -11.86
CA PRO A 202 -4.24 -14.24 -12.50
C PRO A 202 -4.07 -12.71 -12.44
N ASN A 203 -5.15 -11.97 -12.21
CA ASN A 203 -5.20 -10.51 -12.21
C ASN A 203 -4.99 -9.97 -10.79
N THR A 204 -3.73 -9.94 -10.36
CA THR A 204 -3.31 -9.55 -9.00
C THR A 204 -2.56 -8.22 -8.94
N HIS A 205 -2.52 -7.48 -10.07
CA HIS A 205 -1.81 -6.20 -10.12
C HIS A 205 -2.42 -5.19 -9.17
N GLY A 206 -1.59 -4.63 -8.27
CA GLY A 206 -2.01 -3.63 -7.28
C GLY A 206 -2.60 -4.18 -5.98
N THR A 207 -2.50 -5.49 -5.69
CA THR A 207 -3.00 -6.07 -4.43
C THR A 207 -2.38 -5.42 -3.19
N GLY A 208 -1.05 -5.16 -3.19
CA GLY A 208 -0.37 -4.46 -2.09
C GLY A 208 -0.90 -3.03 -1.89
N CYS A 209 -0.99 -2.25 -2.97
CA CYS A 209 -1.56 -0.91 -2.95
C CYS A 209 -3.00 -0.91 -2.40
N THR A 210 -3.82 -1.84 -2.86
CA THR A 210 -5.21 -1.97 -2.42
C THR A 210 -5.32 -2.31 -0.94
N LEU A 211 -4.55 -3.28 -0.44
CA LEU A 211 -4.57 -3.66 0.98
C LEU A 211 -4.14 -2.49 1.87
N SER A 212 -3.00 -1.86 1.57
CA SER A 212 -2.49 -0.74 2.38
C SER A 212 -3.41 0.47 2.36
N SER A 213 -4.05 0.78 1.23
CA SER A 213 -5.02 1.87 1.10
C SER A 213 -6.35 1.58 1.81
N ALA A 214 -6.79 0.32 1.83
CA ALA A 214 -7.96 -0.09 2.59
C ALA A 214 -7.69 0.00 4.11
N ILE A 215 -6.48 -0.35 4.57
CA ILE A 215 -6.07 -0.15 5.97
C ILE A 215 -6.09 1.33 6.31
N ALA A 216 -5.45 2.19 5.51
CA ALA A 216 -5.46 3.64 5.72
C ALA A 216 -6.88 4.21 5.76
N SER A 217 -7.77 3.74 4.88
CA SER A 217 -9.18 4.15 4.86
C SER A 217 -9.92 3.79 6.15
N ASN A 218 -9.62 2.64 6.74
CA ASN A 218 -10.27 2.22 7.98
C ASN A 218 -9.68 2.96 9.19
N LEU A 219 -8.38 3.18 9.24
CA LEU A 219 -7.75 4.04 10.26
C LEU A 219 -8.28 5.48 10.20
N ALA A 220 -8.47 6.05 9.00
CA ALA A 220 -9.09 7.37 8.83
C ALA A 220 -10.51 7.43 9.43
N LYS A 221 -11.25 6.32 9.43
CA LYS A 221 -12.58 6.18 10.04
C LYS A 221 -12.54 5.83 11.52
N GLU A 222 -11.35 5.86 12.15
CA GLU A 222 -11.13 5.60 13.58
C GLU A 222 -11.39 4.14 14.02
N TYR A 223 -11.37 3.19 13.09
CA TYR A 223 -11.28 1.78 13.45
C TYR A 223 -9.91 1.49 14.06
N ASP A 224 -9.84 0.61 15.06
CA ASP A 224 -8.55 0.14 15.55
C ASP A 224 -7.77 -0.63 14.46
N LEU A 225 -6.49 -0.87 14.71
CA LEU A 225 -5.62 -1.46 13.69
C LEU A 225 -6.04 -2.90 13.33
N ASP A 226 -6.45 -3.71 14.31
CA ASP A 226 -6.88 -5.10 14.07
C ASP A 226 -8.12 -5.13 13.18
N GLU A 227 -9.12 -4.31 13.51
CA GLU A 227 -10.33 -4.20 12.72
C GLU A 227 -10.04 -3.60 11.33
N SER A 228 -9.15 -2.61 11.26
CA SER A 228 -8.71 -2.02 9.98
C SER A 228 -8.08 -3.06 9.05
N VAL A 229 -7.22 -3.94 9.57
CA VAL A 229 -6.61 -5.03 8.81
C VAL A 229 -7.65 -6.07 8.38
N GLU A 230 -8.54 -6.48 9.30
CA GLU A 230 -9.59 -7.46 8.99
C GLU A 230 -10.52 -6.96 7.87
N ARG A 231 -10.97 -5.71 7.95
CA ARG A 231 -11.82 -5.07 6.94
C ARG A 231 -11.09 -4.93 5.59
N ALA A 232 -9.82 -4.53 5.62
CA ALA A 232 -9.01 -4.41 4.41
C ALA A 232 -8.82 -5.77 3.72
N LYS A 233 -8.59 -6.82 4.51
CA LYS A 233 -8.45 -8.19 4.01
C LYS A 233 -9.75 -8.72 3.38
N LYS A 234 -10.89 -8.46 3.99
CA LYS A 234 -12.22 -8.78 3.41
C LYS A 234 -12.46 -8.03 2.11
N TYR A 235 -12.10 -6.74 2.06
CA TYR A 235 -12.27 -5.92 0.87
C TYR A 235 -11.42 -6.42 -0.30
N ILE A 236 -10.12 -6.69 -0.09
CA ILE A 236 -9.25 -7.19 -1.17
C ILE A 236 -9.69 -8.56 -1.67
N SER A 237 -10.15 -9.45 -0.79
CA SER A 237 -10.70 -10.76 -1.18
C SER A 237 -11.93 -10.60 -2.07
N GLY A 238 -12.83 -9.67 -1.76
CA GLY A 238 -13.98 -9.37 -2.62
C GLY A 238 -13.58 -8.81 -3.97
N ALA A 239 -12.59 -7.92 -4.02
CA ALA A 239 -12.08 -7.32 -5.26
C ALA A 239 -11.41 -8.37 -6.16
N LEU A 240 -10.70 -9.35 -5.59
CA LEU A 240 -10.11 -10.48 -6.31
C LEU A 240 -11.17 -11.48 -6.77
N ALA A 241 -12.14 -11.81 -5.92
CA ALA A 241 -13.21 -12.76 -6.24
C ALA A 241 -14.15 -12.28 -7.35
N ALA A 242 -14.17 -10.97 -7.63
CA ALA A 242 -14.94 -10.39 -8.74
C ALA A 242 -14.38 -10.74 -10.13
N MET A 243 -13.19 -11.36 -10.22
CA MET A 243 -12.60 -11.95 -11.43
C MET A 243 -12.57 -11.00 -12.64
N LEU A 244 -12.29 -9.70 -12.42
CA LEU A 244 -12.16 -8.74 -13.50
C LEU A 244 -11.02 -9.14 -14.42
N ASP A 245 -11.30 -9.25 -15.72
CA ASP A 245 -10.33 -9.66 -16.75
C ASP A 245 -10.11 -8.52 -17.76
N LEU A 246 -9.11 -7.70 -17.52
CA LEU A 246 -8.74 -6.57 -18.38
C LEU A 246 -7.25 -6.56 -18.69
N GLY A 247 -6.93 -6.40 -19.96
CA GLY A 247 -5.55 -6.27 -20.44
C GLY A 247 -5.00 -7.58 -21.01
N LYS A 248 -3.68 -7.62 -21.23
CA LYS A 248 -2.98 -8.76 -21.85
C LYS A 248 -1.98 -9.42 -20.90
N GLY A 249 -1.72 -8.81 -19.76
CA GLY A 249 -0.82 -9.30 -18.72
C GLY A 249 -1.56 -9.47 -17.40
N SER A 250 -0.87 -9.34 -16.26
CA SER A 250 -1.53 -9.34 -14.94
C SER A 250 -2.42 -8.10 -14.83
N GLY A 251 -3.72 -8.29 -14.92
CA GLY A 251 -4.73 -7.23 -14.93
C GLY A 251 -5.05 -6.67 -13.56
N PRO A 252 -5.86 -5.59 -13.51
CA PRO A 252 -6.31 -4.98 -12.27
C PRO A 252 -7.41 -5.78 -11.59
N MET A 253 -7.58 -5.57 -10.28
CA MET A 253 -8.73 -6.05 -9.55
C MET A 253 -9.96 -5.13 -9.75
N ASN A 254 -11.14 -5.65 -9.47
CA ASN A 254 -12.37 -4.84 -9.44
C ASN A 254 -12.52 -4.11 -8.10
N HIS A 255 -11.94 -2.92 -7.99
CA HIS A 255 -12.03 -2.11 -6.77
C HIS A 255 -13.47 -1.68 -6.45
N GLY A 256 -14.36 -1.62 -7.45
CA GLY A 256 -15.76 -1.23 -7.30
C GLY A 256 -16.74 -2.39 -7.13
N PHE A 257 -16.29 -3.62 -6.85
CA PHE A 257 -17.11 -4.84 -6.83
C PHE A 257 -18.36 -4.75 -5.95
N ALA A 258 -18.33 -3.96 -4.89
CA ALA A 258 -19.45 -3.79 -3.96
C ALA A 258 -20.30 -2.53 -4.26
N ILE A 259 -19.91 -1.70 -5.22
CA ILE A 259 -20.65 -0.49 -5.61
C ILE A 259 -21.79 -0.90 -6.54
N LYS A 260 -23.03 -0.80 -6.05
CA LYS A 260 -24.25 -1.07 -6.82
C LYS A 260 -25.21 0.09 -6.67
N ASN A 261 -25.45 0.81 -7.75
CA ASN A 261 -26.41 1.90 -7.81
C ASN A 261 -26.79 2.17 -9.28
N GLU A 262 -27.72 3.09 -9.52
CA GLU A 262 -28.20 3.44 -10.86
C GLU A 262 -27.10 3.87 -11.85
N TYR A 263 -25.96 4.37 -11.37
CA TYR A 263 -24.85 4.80 -12.22
C TYR A 263 -23.90 3.64 -12.62
N THR A 264 -24.06 2.45 -12.04
CA THR A 264 -23.24 1.28 -12.36
C THR A 264 -23.89 0.34 -13.35
N GLU A 265 -25.13 0.62 -13.77
CA GLU A 265 -25.84 -0.17 -14.77
C GLU A 265 -25.27 0.03 -16.17
N SER A 266 -24.98 -1.07 -16.89
CA SER A 266 -24.55 -1.05 -18.29
C SER A 266 -25.75 -1.30 -19.19
N LYS A 267 -25.79 -0.63 -20.37
CA LYS A 267 -26.74 -0.95 -21.44
C LYS A 267 -26.32 -2.18 -22.26
N VAL A 268 -25.09 -2.65 -22.05
CA VAL A 268 -24.55 -3.83 -22.72
C VAL A 268 -24.63 -4.98 -21.73
N GLU A 269 -25.42 -6.01 -22.04
CA GLU A 269 -25.38 -7.28 -21.31
C GLU A 269 -24.00 -7.90 -21.52
N GLU A 270 -23.34 -8.25 -20.44
CA GLU A 270 -22.04 -8.95 -20.46
C GLU A 270 -22.18 -10.37 -21.03
#